data_58ceee511dacd2e5f88894b7ba3dec77
#
_entry.id   58ceee511dacd2e5f88894b7ba3dec77
#
_cell.length_a   1.000
_cell.length_b   1.000
_cell.length_c   1.000
_cell.angle_alpha   90.00
_cell.angle_beta   90.00
_cell.angle_gamma   90.00
#
_symmetry.space_group_name_H-M   'P 1'
#
loop_
_entity.id
_entity.type
_entity.pdbx_description
1 polymer ?
#
loop_
_entity_poly.entity_id
_entity_poly.type
_entity_poly.pdbx_seq_one_letter_code
_entity_poly.pdbx_strand_id
1 'polypeptide(L)'
;IECRLVGSEMCIRDSCTPDGLKACYELYRHGIRVNVALIFSVSQAILAVKAGARYLSPFVGRVDDQRFGGCNLIKRIREVLPVHVCAQYNMPEILSASIRSVGDVEHSFAQGADIVTMPPKIFDGMYKHVLTDVGVEIFDKDWESVQLTKEQTA
;
A
#
# COMPACT_ATOMS: atom_id res chain seq x y z
N ILE A 1 21.47 -6.21 -1.63
CA ILE A 1 20.38 -6.42 -2.61
C ILE A 1 19.64 -7.68 -2.18
N GLU A 2 18.46 -7.50 -1.58
CA GLU A 2 17.60 -8.65 -1.25
C GLU A 2 16.66 -8.90 -2.44
N CYS A 3 16.93 -9.95 -3.20
CA CYS A 3 16.05 -10.41 -4.25
C CYS A 3 15.02 -11.37 -3.63
N ARG A 4 13.76 -10.94 -3.51
CA ARG A 4 12.64 -11.82 -3.16
C ARG A 4 11.84 -12.14 -4.40
N LEU A 5 11.88 -13.39 -4.81
CA LEU A 5 10.99 -13.95 -5.84
C LEU A 5 9.59 -14.13 -5.23
N VAL A 6 8.61 -13.42 -5.77
CA VAL A 6 7.19 -13.66 -5.48
C VAL A 6 6.51 -13.90 -6.82
N GLY A 7 6.19 -15.15 -7.11
CA GLY A 7 5.57 -15.56 -8.37
C GLY A 7 6.52 -15.51 -9.59
N SER A 8 5.96 -15.44 -10.78
CA SER A 8 6.72 -15.35 -12.05
C SER A 8 7.33 -13.97 -12.34
N GLU A 9 7.24 -13.03 -11.39
CA GLU A 9 7.67 -11.65 -11.56
C GLU A 9 8.78 -11.32 -10.58
N MET A 10 10.00 -11.14 -11.10
CA MET A 10 11.12 -10.59 -10.32
C MET A 10 10.84 -9.11 -10.02
N CYS A 11 10.68 -8.76 -8.76
CA CYS A 11 10.70 -7.40 -8.28
C CYS A 11 11.91 -7.23 -7.37
N ILE A 12 12.87 -6.40 -7.78
CA ILE A 12 14.03 -6.06 -6.97
C ILE A 12 13.68 -4.85 -6.11
N ARG A 13 13.92 -4.96 -4.79
CA ARG A 13 13.76 -3.84 -3.87
C ARG A 13 15.12 -3.19 -3.59
N ASP A 14 15.21 -1.90 -3.87
CA ASP A 14 16.39 -1.10 -3.60
C ASP A 14 16.05 0.13 -2.74
N SER A 15 17.06 0.78 -2.18
CA SER A 15 16.89 1.98 -1.36
C SER A 15 17.03 3.26 -2.20
N CYS A 16 16.36 4.33 -1.77
CA CYS A 16 16.44 5.63 -2.43
C CYS A 16 17.76 6.37 -2.10
N THR A 17 18.87 5.78 -2.56
CA THR A 17 20.23 6.33 -2.47
C THR A 17 20.79 6.57 -3.87
N PRO A 18 21.87 7.37 -4.04
CA PRO A 18 22.46 7.57 -5.36
C PRO A 18 22.84 6.26 -6.06
N ASP A 19 23.43 5.31 -5.34
CA ASP A 19 23.81 4.01 -5.92
C ASP A 19 22.62 3.10 -6.16
N GLY A 20 21.62 3.10 -5.26
CA GLY A 20 20.36 2.39 -5.49
C GLY A 20 19.60 2.93 -6.71
N LEU A 21 19.60 4.24 -6.95
CA LEU A 21 18.97 4.82 -8.13
C LEU A 21 19.74 4.51 -9.43
N LYS A 22 21.06 4.41 -9.39
CA LYS A 22 21.85 3.91 -10.53
C LYS A 22 21.52 2.45 -10.84
N ALA A 23 21.47 1.60 -9.81
CA ALA A 23 21.10 0.19 -9.96
C ALA A 23 19.66 0.07 -10.51
N CYS A 24 18.71 0.88 -9.99
CA CYS A 24 17.35 0.94 -10.51
C CYS A 24 17.32 1.25 -12.02
N TYR A 25 18.08 2.26 -12.46
CA TYR A 25 18.14 2.64 -13.86
C TYR A 25 18.71 1.53 -14.75
N GLU A 26 19.78 0.87 -14.33
CA GLU A 26 20.35 -0.26 -15.08
C GLU A 26 19.37 -1.43 -15.17
N LEU A 27 18.70 -1.78 -14.08
CA LEU A 27 17.68 -2.83 -14.07
C LEU A 27 16.49 -2.49 -14.94
N TYR A 28 16.03 -1.24 -14.93
CA TYR A 28 14.97 -0.73 -15.81
C TYR A 28 15.32 -0.92 -17.29
N ARG A 29 16.55 -0.60 -17.68
CA ARG A 29 17.03 -0.81 -19.06
C ARG A 29 17.00 -2.27 -19.51
N HIS A 30 17.07 -3.21 -18.57
CA HIS A 30 16.94 -4.66 -18.81
C HIS A 30 15.50 -5.18 -18.67
N GLY A 31 14.50 -4.29 -18.53
CA GLY A 31 13.10 -4.67 -18.41
C GLY A 31 12.72 -5.24 -17.03
N ILE A 32 13.58 -5.08 -16.02
CA ILE A 32 13.34 -5.58 -14.68
C ILE A 32 12.58 -4.51 -13.86
N ARG A 33 11.49 -4.92 -13.23
CA ARG A 33 10.71 -4.02 -12.38
C ARG A 33 11.39 -3.84 -11.03
N VAL A 34 11.57 -2.57 -10.62
CA VAL A 34 12.23 -2.21 -9.37
C VAL A 34 11.26 -1.49 -8.44
N ASN A 35 11.28 -1.88 -7.17
CA ASN A 35 10.63 -1.17 -6.08
C ASN A 35 11.67 -0.33 -5.35
N VAL A 36 11.59 1.00 -5.47
CA VAL A 36 12.45 1.90 -4.71
C VAL A 36 11.81 2.18 -3.35
N ALA A 37 12.46 1.71 -2.31
CA ALA A 37 12.03 1.81 -0.92
C ALA A 37 12.72 2.96 -0.17
N LEU A 38 12.34 3.16 1.10
CA LEU A 38 12.87 4.22 1.98
C LEU A 38 12.67 5.62 1.37
N ILE A 39 11.48 5.85 0.82
CA ILE A 39 11.08 7.17 0.33
C ILE A 39 10.45 7.95 1.49
N PHE A 40 10.99 9.12 1.78
CA PHE A 40 10.56 10.01 2.85
C PHE A 40 10.22 11.42 2.37
N SER A 41 10.42 11.70 1.08
CA SER A 41 10.12 13.00 0.48
C SER A 41 9.63 12.88 -0.98
N VAL A 42 8.94 13.91 -1.44
CA VAL A 42 8.49 14.01 -2.84
C VAL A 42 9.69 14.07 -3.80
N SER A 43 10.78 14.74 -3.42
CA SER A 43 12.01 14.83 -4.23
C SER A 43 12.62 13.44 -4.46
N GLN A 44 12.66 12.58 -3.42
CA GLN A 44 13.13 11.20 -3.57
C GLN A 44 12.22 10.40 -4.51
N ALA A 45 10.90 10.58 -4.42
CA ALA A 45 9.96 9.93 -5.33
C ALA A 45 10.19 10.35 -6.79
N ILE A 46 10.41 11.66 -7.05
CA ILE A 46 10.73 12.17 -8.38
C ILE A 46 12.01 11.52 -8.92
N LEU A 47 13.07 11.44 -8.13
CA LEU A 47 14.33 10.82 -8.55
C LEU A 47 14.15 9.32 -8.85
N ALA A 48 13.39 8.61 -8.03
CA ALA A 48 13.09 7.20 -8.24
C ALA A 48 12.34 6.95 -9.55
N VAL A 49 11.34 7.79 -9.88
CA VAL A 49 10.62 7.71 -11.15
C VAL A 49 11.55 7.97 -12.34
N LYS A 50 12.41 8.99 -12.24
CA LYS A 50 13.40 9.30 -13.28
C LYS A 50 14.44 8.19 -13.49
N ALA A 51 14.69 7.38 -12.44
CA ALA A 51 15.50 6.17 -12.53
C ALA A 51 14.72 4.95 -13.08
N GLY A 52 13.44 5.09 -13.41
CA GLY A 52 12.63 4.02 -13.99
C GLY A 52 11.98 3.08 -12.97
N ALA A 53 11.82 3.50 -11.70
CA ALA A 53 11.14 2.72 -10.68
C ALA A 53 9.70 2.36 -11.11
N ARG A 54 9.31 1.10 -10.96
CA ARG A 54 7.93 0.64 -11.19
C ARG A 54 7.08 0.83 -9.93
N TYR A 55 7.68 0.68 -8.77
CA TYR A 55 7.02 0.87 -7.48
C TYR A 55 7.78 1.87 -6.64
N LEU A 56 7.03 2.72 -5.94
CA LEU A 56 7.55 3.70 -4.98
C LEU A 56 7.06 3.31 -3.60
N SER A 57 7.97 3.07 -2.65
CA SER A 57 7.57 2.72 -1.28
C SER A 57 7.85 3.86 -0.29
N PRO A 58 6.90 4.80 -0.11
CA PRO A 58 6.96 5.74 0.99
C PRO A 58 6.70 5.03 2.32
N PHE A 59 7.52 5.32 3.33
CA PHE A 59 7.45 4.71 4.64
C PHE A 59 6.63 5.58 5.60
N VAL A 60 5.31 5.56 5.43
CA VAL A 60 4.39 6.46 6.12
C VAL A 60 4.52 6.41 7.65
N GLY A 61 4.55 5.25 8.27
CA GLY A 61 4.66 5.15 9.72
C GLY A 61 5.97 5.73 10.28
N ARG A 62 7.08 5.64 9.54
CA ARG A 62 8.33 6.29 9.96
C ARG A 62 8.29 7.81 9.78
N VAL A 63 7.57 8.30 8.77
CA VAL A 63 7.33 9.74 8.59
C VAL A 63 6.47 10.28 9.73
N ASP A 64 5.46 9.50 10.17
CA ASP A 64 4.60 9.87 11.29
C ASP A 64 5.35 9.88 12.63
N ASP A 65 6.34 9.00 12.83
CA ASP A 65 7.22 9.04 14.01
C ASP A 65 7.90 10.41 14.17
N GLN A 66 8.19 11.06 13.05
CA GLN A 66 8.77 12.40 13.00
C GLN A 66 7.70 13.51 12.94
N ARG A 67 6.41 13.17 13.04
CA ARG A 67 5.25 14.09 12.97
C ARG A 67 5.16 14.89 11.65
N PHE A 68 5.66 14.34 10.55
CA PHE A 68 5.59 14.98 9.22
C PHE A 68 4.36 14.59 8.40
N GLY A 69 3.46 13.76 8.92
CA GLY A 69 2.23 13.34 8.25
C GLY A 69 2.50 12.38 7.07
N GLY A 70 2.73 11.09 7.39
CA GLY A 70 3.14 10.09 6.41
C GLY A 70 2.15 9.90 5.27
N CYS A 71 0.86 9.85 5.56
CA CYS A 71 -0.17 9.73 4.52
C CYS A 71 -0.25 10.98 3.63
N ASN A 72 0.04 12.18 4.15
CA ASN A 72 0.16 13.39 3.33
C ASN A 72 1.30 13.30 2.31
N LEU A 73 2.36 12.55 2.62
CA LEU A 73 3.44 12.32 1.67
C LEU A 73 2.92 11.57 0.43
N ILE A 74 2.06 10.57 0.60
CA ILE A 74 1.43 9.83 -0.51
C ILE A 74 0.65 10.78 -1.41
N LYS A 75 -0.21 11.62 -0.82
CA LYS A 75 -1.00 12.62 -1.54
C LYS A 75 -0.11 13.53 -2.38
N ARG A 76 0.91 14.10 -1.77
CA ARG A 76 1.85 15.03 -2.46
C ARG A 76 2.63 14.33 -3.57
N ILE A 77 3.02 13.08 -3.39
CA ILE A 77 3.65 12.28 -4.45
C ILE A 77 2.64 12.11 -5.60
N ARG A 78 1.41 11.72 -5.31
CA ARG A 78 0.36 11.51 -6.32
C ARG A 78 0.02 12.78 -7.10
N GLU A 79 0.01 13.93 -6.45
CA GLU A 79 -0.25 15.24 -7.08
C GLU A 79 0.86 15.68 -8.04
N VAL A 80 2.11 15.39 -7.71
CA VAL A 80 3.28 15.84 -8.48
C VAL A 80 3.59 14.93 -9.66
N LEU A 81 3.42 13.62 -9.52
CA LEU A 81 3.87 12.65 -10.52
C LEU A 81 3.17 12.76 -11.88
N PRO A 82 1.85 12.95 -12.01
CA PRO A 82 1.16 12.94 -13.31
C PRO A 82 1.57 14.06 -14.24
N VAL A 83 1.77 15.25 -13.70
CA VAL A 83 1.83 16.49 -14.48
C VAL A 83 3.21 16.77 -15.06
N HIS A 84 4.28 16.39 -14.36
CA HIS A 84 5.64 16.86 -14.70
C HIS A 84 6.69 15.76 -14.83
N VAL A 85 6.40 14.56 -14.39
CA VAL A 85 7.44 13.51 -14.21
C VAL A 85 7.21 12.31 -15.12
N CYS A 86 5.97 11.95 -15.40
CA CYS A 86 5.62 10.68 -16.04
C CYS A 86 5.34 10.77 -17.55
N ALA A 87 5.51 11.94 -18.18
CA ALA A 87 5.23 12.11 -19.62
C ALA A 87 6.05 11.15 -20.54
N GLN A 88 7.14 10.59 -20.03
CA GLN A 88 8.04 9.67 -20.75
C GLN A 88 8.14 8.28 -20.12
N TYR A 89 7.49 8.04 -18.97
CA TYR A 89 7.58 6.80 -18.21
C TYR A 89 6.20 6.26 -17.89
N ASN A 90 6.07 4.94 -17.77
CA ASN A 90 4.85 4.36 -17.21
C ASN A 90 4.65 4.89 -15.77
N MET A 91 3.41 5.26 -15.43
CA MET A 91 3.06 5.69 -14.08
C MET A 91 3.49 4.63 -13.07
N PRO A 92 4.34 4.96 -12.10
CA PRO A 92 4.68 4.03 -11.03
C PRO A 92 3.50 3.82 -10.09
N GLU A 93 3.45 2.66 -9.47
CA GLU A 93 2.50 2.38 -8.40
C GLU A 93 3.08 2.81 -7.04
N ILE A 94 2.26 3.45 -6.23
CA ILE A 94 2.63 3.86 -4.88
C ILE A 94 2.28 2.73 -3.91
N LEU A 95 3.31 2.14 -3.30
CA LEU A 95 3.22 1.08 -2.31
C LEU A 95 3.44 1.68 -0.92
N SER A 96 2.36 1.98 -0.21
CA SER A 96 2.46 2.48 1.17
C SER A 96 3.04 1.44 2.10
N ALA A 97 4.09 1.79 2.81
CA ALA A 97 4.86 0.89 3.67
C ALA A 97 5.00 1.42 5.10
N SER A 98 5.42 0.54 6.02
CA SER A 98 5.55 0.88 7.45
C SER A 98 4.21 1.16 8.12
N ILE A 99 3.16 0.44 7.73
CA ILE A 99 1.80 0.54 8.27
C ILE A 99 1.77 -0.01 9.70
N ARG A 100 1.07 0.67 10.61
CA ARG A 100 0.99 0.33 12.04
C ARG A 100 -0.43 0.17 12.57
N SER A 101 -1.43 0.67 11.85
CA SER A 101 -2.83 0.59 12.24
C SER A 101 -3.75 0.35 11.04
N VAL A 102 -4.98 -0.08 11.30
CA VAL A 102 -6.02 -0.18 10.26
C VAL A 102 -6.32 1.20 9.67
N GLY A 103 -6.32 2.24 10.49
CA GLY A 103 -6.51 3.62 10.03
C GLY A 103 -5.43 4.07 9.04
N ASP A 104 -4.17 3.63 9.19
CA ASP A 104 -3.11 3.94 8.22
C ASP A 104 -3.39 3.29 6.86
N VAL A 105 -4.00 2.08 6.86
CA VAL A 105 -4.42 1.41 5.61
C VAL A 105 -5.46 2.25 4.89
N GLU A 106 -6.52 2.61 5.59
CA GLU A 106 -7.62 3.43 5.05
C GLU A 106 -7.11 4.77 4.53
N HIS A 107 -6.33 5.48 5.32
CA HIS A 107 -5.75 6.76 4.93
C HIS A 107 -4.79 6.63 3.75
N SER A 108 -3.99 5.55 3.68
CA SER A 108 -3.08 5.33 2.55
C SER A 108 -3.85 5.23 1.23
N PHE A 109 -4.91 4.43 1.18
CA PHE A 109 -5.76 4.33 -0.01
C PHE A 109 -6.50 5.64 -0.30
N ALA A 110 -7.04 6.31 0.73
CA ALA A 110 -7.72 7.59 0.58
C ALA A 110 -6.80 8.70 0.01
N GLN A 111 -5.49 8.63 0.29
CA GLN A 111 -4.49 9.56 -0.25
C GLN A 111 -3.88 9.10 -1.59
N GLY A 112 -4.35 7.99 -2.16
CA GLY A 112 -4.00 7.55 -3.49
C GLY A 112 -2.86 6.54 -3.58
N ALA A 113 -2.61 5.74 -2.54
CA ALA A 113 -1.79 4.54 -2.65
C ALA A 113 -2.49 3.50 -3.54
N ASP A 114 -1.72 2.80 -4.37
CA ASP A 114 -2.22 1.70 -5.19
C ASP A 114 -2.11 0.37 -4.43
N ILE A 115 -1.09 0.26 -3.58
CA ILE A 115 -0.75 -0.95 -2.83
C ILE A 115 -0.43 -0.54 -1.39
N VAL A 116 -0.80 -1.40 -0.45
CA VAL A 116 -0.42 -1.25 0.97
C VAL A 116 0.22 -2.54 1.46
N THR A 117 1.41 -2.44 2.06
CA THR A 117 2.04 -3.55 2.75
C THR A 117 1.90 -3.39 4.25
N MET A 118 1.42 -4.43 4.92
CA MET A 118 1.12 -4.38 6.35
C MET A 118 1.45 -5.70 7.06
N PRO A 119 1.70 -5.68 8.38
CA PRO A 119 1.80 -6.90 9.17
C PRO A 119 0.48 -7.68 9.21
N PRO A 120 0.49 -9.03 9.29
CA PRO A 120 -0.72 -9.85 9.37
C PRO A 120 -1.72 -9.39 10.43
N LYS A 121 -1.23 -8.99 11.61
CA LYS A 121 -2.06 -8.48 12.71
C LYS A 121 -2.94 -7.28 12.29
N ILE A 122 -2.42 -6.40 11.42
CA ILE A 122 -3.19 -5.24 10.92
C ILE A 122 -4.26 -5.72 9.95
N PHE A 123 -3.90 -6.64 9.05
CA PHE A 123 -4.84 -7.25 8.11
C PHE A 123 -5.99 -7.95 8.85
N ASP A 124 -5.69 -8.76 9.86
CA ASP A 124 -6.71 -9.42 10.71
C ASP A 124 -7.60 -8.40 11.43
N GLY A 125 -7.04 -7.23 11.77
CA GLY A 125 -7.78 -6.12 12.37
C GLY A 125 -8.82 -5.49 11.45
N MET A 126 -8.64 -5.56 10.13
CA MET A 126 -9.56 -4.97 9.14
C MET A 126 -10.92 -5.67 9.09
N TYR A 127 -11.01 -6.92 9.53
CA TYR A 127 -12.28 -7.67 9.63
C TYR A 127 -13.10 -7.30 10.86
N LYS A 128 -12.49 -6.69 11.87
CA LYS A 128 -13.12 -6.46 13.18
C LYS A 128 -13.88 -5.15 13.18
N HIS A 129 -15.21 -5.25 13.33
CA HIS A 129 -16.07 -4.10 13.50
C HIS A 129 -17.24 -4.45 14.41
N VAL A 130 -17.43 -3.67 15.47
CA VAL A 130 -18.48 -3.93 16.50
C VAL A 130 -19.88 -4.04 15.89
N LEU A 131 -20.20 -3.23 14.88
CA LEU A 131 -21.52 -3.29 14.24
C LEU A 131 -21.69 -4.54 13.35
N THR A 132 -20.62 -5.10 12.83
CA THR A 132 -20.68 -6.37 12.11
C THR A 132 -21.02 -7.50 13.07
N ASP A 133 -20.38 -7.54 14.23
CA ASP A 133 -20.65 -8.56 15.25
C ASP A 133 -22.10 -8.48 15.74
N VAL A 134 -22.59 -7.27 16.05
CA VAL A 134 -23.99 -7.05 16.43
C VAL A 134 -24.95 -7.42 15.30
N GLY A 135 -24.61 -7.11 14.05
CA GLY A 135 -25.42 -7.45 12.88
C GLY A 135 -25.54 -8.96 12.67
N VAL A 136 -24.45 -9.69 12.85
CA VAL A 136 -24.47 -11.17 12.78
C VAL A 136 -25.34 -11.74 13.87
N GLU A 137 -25.25 -11.30 15.12
CA GLU A 137 -26.11 -11.75 16.21
C GLU A 137 -27.62 -11.50 15.94
N ILE A 138 -27.96 -10.38 15.29
CA ILE A 138 -29.34 -10.10 14.88
C ILE A 138 -29.80 -11.08 13.81
N PHE A 139 -28.99 -11.32 12.78
CA PHE A 139 -29.31 -12.25 11.72
C PHE A 139 -29.47 -13.70 12.22
N ASP A 140 -28.64 -14.12 13.17
CA ASP A 140 -28.73 -15.44 13.77
C ASP A 140 -30.07 -15.61 14.54
N LYS A 141 -30.48 -14.61 15.32
CA LYS A 141 -31.79 -14.61 16.02
C LYS A 141 -32.98 -14.64 15.06
N ASP A 142 -32.91 -13.86 13.99
CA ASP A 142 -33.96 -13.85 12.97
C ASP A 142 -34.06 -15.21 12.28
N TRP A 143 -32.92 -15.83 11.97
CA TRP A 143 -32.87 -17.16 11.38
C TRP A 143 -33.47 -18.24 12.30
N GLU A 144 -33.12 -18.24 13.58
CA GLU A 144 -33.71 -19.15 14.57
C GLU A 144 -35.23 -19.01 14.66
N SER A 145 -35.75 -17.77 14.62
CA SER A 145 -37.19 -17.50 14.65
C SER A 145 -37.94 -18.09 13.45
N VAL A 146 -37.32 -18.03 12.26
CA VAL A 146 -37.89 -18.62 11.03
C VAL A 146 -37.90 -20.15 11.08
N GLN A 147 -36.86 -20.77 11.66
CA GLN A 147 -36.78 -22.22 11.83
C GLN A 147 -37.90 -22.73 12.77
N LEU A 148 -38.08 -22.10 13.93
CA LEU A 148 -39.11 -22.42 14.89
C LEU A 148 -40.54 -22.32 14.30
N THR A 149 -40.77 -21.31 13.45
CA THR A 149 -42.08 -21.13 12.79
C THR A 149 -42.33 -22.23 11.77
N LYS A 150 -41.35 -22.76 11.07
CA LYS A 150 -41.47 -23.89 10.13
C LYS A 150 -41.75 -25.21 10.84
N GLU A 151 -41.16 -25.46 11.97
CA GLU A 151 -41.39 -26.67 12.77
C GLU A 151 -42.79 -26.69 13.39
N GLN A 152 -43.41 -25.57 13.67
CA GLN A 152 -44.74 -25.46 14.21
C GLN A 152 -45.87 -25.56 13.14
N THR A 153 -45.48 -25.44 11.86
CA THR A 153 -46.45 -25.51 10.73
C THR A 153 -46.37 -26.80 9.91
N ALA A 154 -45.49 -27.74 10.31
CA ALA A 154 -45.32 -29.07 9.70
C ALA A 154 -45.97 -30.17 10.57
#